data_88d6eb11e5b1e28c49d6289651586eb7
#
_entry.id   88d6eb11e5b1e28c49d6289651586eb7
#
_cell.length_a   1.000
_cell.length_b   1.000
_cell.length_c   1.000
_cell.angle_alpha   90.00
_cell.angle_beta   90.00
_cell.angle_gamma   90.00
#
_symmetry.space_group_name_H-M   'P 1'
#
loop_
_entity.id
_entity.type
_entity.pdbx_description
1 polymer ?
#
loop_
_entity_poly.entity_id
_entity_poly.type
_entity_poly.pdbx_seq_one_letter_code
_entity_poly.pdbx_strand_id
1 'polypeptide(L)'
;MKLGFIGTGKITAAVVTGICRSKISFKKILLSPRNKNVARKLKKKFKKVLIAKNNQEVLNSCNWIFLAVTPTIGEKIIKHLKFKSSQTVVSFISTMTLPQLKKAIKVKAKIVRAIPLPPISLRKGPVPIFPPNKKVKNFFNKLGTTVEITNEKLSKNFWSTSGMMAPFYELLSTMSNWLVKRGVKRDKAQKYITSLFVALSEDAVVNSKKDLKHLVKESQTPKGLNEQGVKELRKAGFYRATEKTLNSILKRLNKV
;
A
#
# COMPACT_ATOMS: atom_id res chain seq x y z
N MET A 1 1.15 19.89 10.45
CA MET A 1 1.22 19.81 8.97
C MET A 1 -0.16 20.16 8.40
N LYS A 2 -0.23 20.73 7.18
CA LYS A 2 -1.45 20.86 6.38
C LYS A 2 -1.31 19.87 5.21
N LEU A 3 -2.19 18.88 5.14
CA LEU A 3 -2.11 17.76 4.20
C LEU A 3 -3.14 17.95 3.08
N GLY A 4 -2.71 17.84 1.83
CA GLY A 4 -3.57 18.00 0.65
C GLY A 4 -3.54 16.77 -0.23
N PHE A 5 -4.68 16.32 -0.71
CA PHE A 5 -4.80 15.16 -1.59
C PHE A 5 -5.37 15.57 -2.94
N ILE A 6 -4.60 15.36 -4.00
CA ILE A 6 -5.04 15.46 -5.39
C ILE A 6 -5.45 14.07 -5.86
N GLY A 7 -6.75 13.88 -6.04
CA GLY A 7 -7.38 12.58 -6.25
C GLY A 7 -7.96 12.02 -4.94
N THR A 8 -9.26 11.71 -4.98
CA THR A 8 -10.03 11.25 -3.81
C THR A 8 -10.64 9.88 -4.12
N GLY A 9 -9.75 8.90 -4.38
CA GLY A 9 -10.11 7.51 -4.66
C GLY A 9 -10.01 6.60 -3.43
N LYS A 10 -10.04 5.27 -3.67
CA LYS A 10 -9.94 4.24 -2.62
C LYS A 10 -8.67 4.38 -1.79
N ILE A 11 -7.51 4.62 -2.41
CA ILE A 11 -6.26 4.74 -1.69
C ILE A 11 -6.20 6.00 -0.82
N THR A 12 -6.73 7.14 -1.32
CA THR A 12 -6.87 8.36 -0.52
C THR A 12 -7.75 8.12 0.70
N ALA A 13 -8.87 7.43 0.53
CA ALA A 13 -9.76 7.10 1.65
C ALA A 13 -9.04 6.25 2.70
N ALA A 14 -8.25 5.26 2.28
CA ALA A 14 -7.48 4.41 3.18
C ALA A 14 -6.40 5.21 3.93
N VAL A 15 -5.59 6.01 3.22
CA VAL A 15 -4.52 6.80 3.82
C VAL A 15 -5.07 7.86 4.78
N VAL A 16 -6.12 8.60 4.38
CA VAL A 16 -6.78 9.59 5.25
C VAL A 16 -7.35 8.93 6.51
N THR A 17 -7.99 7.77 6.36
CA THR A 17 -8.50 7.02 7.52
C THR A 17 -7.36 6.61 8.46
N GLY A 18 -6.25 6.10 7.92
CA GLY A 18 -5.06 5.76 8.70
C GLY A 18 -4.48 6.97 9.42
N ILE A 19 -4.32 8.11 8.73
CA ILE A 19 -3.82 9.37 9.32
C ILE A 19 -4.71 9.82 10.48
N CYS A 20 -6.01 9.88 10.27
CA CYS A 20 -6.97 10.33 11.28
C CYS A 20 -7.06 9.42 12.52
N ARG A 21 -6.65 8.15 12.39
CA ARG A 21 -6.60 7.17 13.47
C ARG A 21 -5.21 6.99 14.09
N SER A 22 -4.20 7.70 13.56
CA SER A 22 -2.81 7.61 14.00
C SER A 22 -2.44 8.71 14.98
N LYS A 23 -1.21 8.64 15.50
CA LYS A 23 -0.57 9.71 16.30
C LYS A 23 0.09 10.79 15.44
N ILE A 24 -0.29 10.94 14.15
CA ILE A 24 0.22 12.00 13.29
C ILE A 24 -0.44 13.33 13.67
N SER A 25 0.38 14.33 14.04
CA SER A 25 -0.11 15.68 14.30
C SER A 25 -0.29 16.45 12.98
N PHE A 26 -1.51 16.88 12.69
CA PHE A 26 -1.87 17.72 11.53
C PHE A 26 -2.94 18.75 11.88
N LYS A 27 -2.90 19.89 11.17
CA LYS A 27 -3.89 20.95 11.35
C LYS A 27 -5.19 20.63 10.59
N LYS A 28 -5.07 20.28 9.29
CA LYS A 28 -6.21 19.92 8.42
C LYS A 28 -5.76 18.97 7.32
N ILE A 29 -6.71 18.24 6.77
CA ILE A 29 -6.60 17.48 5.52
C ILE A 29 -7.56 18.13 4.52
N LEU A 30 -7.07 18.50 3.33
CA LEU A 30 -7.86 19.08 2.26
C LEU A 30 -7.91 18.12 1.07
N LEU A 31 -9.11 17.73 0.67
CA LEU A 31 -9.35 16.76 -0.41
C LEU A 31 -9.77 17.45 -1.69
N SER A 32 -9.29 16.98 -2.84
CA SER A 32 -9.81 17.39 -4.14
C SER A 32 -11.27 16.98 -4.32
N PRO A 33 -12.10 17.77 -5.06
CA PRO A 33 -13.55 17.59 -5.08
C PRO A 33 -14.06 16.52 -6.06
N ARG A 34 -13.19 15.91 -6.90
CA ARG A 34 -13.61 15.09 -8.04
C ARG A 34 -14.53 13.92 -7.65
N ASN A 35 -14.18 13.15 -6.63
CA ASN A 35 -15.04 12.08 -6.13
C ASN A 35 -15.84 12.56 -4.91
N LYS A 36 -16.97 13.21 -5.20
CA LYS A 36 -17.84 13.83 -4.18
C LYS A 36 -18.27 12.85 -3.10
N ASN A 37 -18.61 11.60 -3.48
CA ASN A 37 -19.10 10.60 -2.52
C ASN A 37 -18.04 10.19 -1.50
N VAL A 38 -16.82 9.88 -1.94
CA VAL A 38 -15.72 9.52 -1.03
C VAL A 38 -15.31 10.72 -0.18
N ALA A 39 -15.21 11.91 -0.79
CA ALA A 39 -14.85 13.13 -0.07
C ALA A 39 -15.87 13.48 1.03
N ARG A 40 -17.18 13.40 0.74
CA ARG A 40 -18.25 13.64 1.70
C ARG A 40 -18.23 12.64 2.86
N LYS A 41 -18.06 11.34 2.57
CA LYS A 41 -17.94 10.28 3.59
C LYS A 41 -16.77 10.56 4.55
N LEU A 42 -15.60 10.94 4.03
CA LEU A 42 -14.44 11.27 4.84
C LEU A 42 -14.65 12.56 5.67
N LYS A 43 -15.23 13.63 5.07
CA LYS A 43 -15.57 14.86 5.78
C LYS A 43 -16.57 14.60 6.92
N LYS A 44 -17.61 13.77 6.68
CA LYS A 44 -18.59 13.41 7.71
C LYS A 44 -17.93 12.65 8.87
N LYS A 45 -16.95 11.79 8.55
CA LYS A 45 -16.30 10.91 9.54
C LYS A 45 -15.22 11.61 10.36
N PHE A 46 -14.54 12.63 9.81
CA PHE A 46 -13.37 13.25 10.44
C PHE A 46 -13.44 14.77 10.41
N LYS A 47 -13.58 15.43 11.57
CA LYS A 47 -13.75 16.89 11.72
C LYS A 47 -12.67 17.74 11.04
N LYS A 48 -11.42 17.25 10.98
CA LYS A 48 -10.29 17.96 10.36
C LYS A 48 -10.14 17.72 8.85
N VAL A 49 -11.07 16.99 8.22
CA VAL A 49 -11.09 16.73 6.79
C VAL A 49 -12.04 17.69 6.10
N LEU A 50 -11.52 18.45 5.14
CA LEU A 50 -12.23 19.46 4.37
C LEU A 50 -12.18 19.11 2.88
N ILE A 51 -13.10 19.66 2.09
CA ILE A 51 -13.16 19.49 0.64
C ILE A 51 -12.83 20.84 0.00
N ALA A 52 -11.86 20.86 -0.91
CA ALA A 52 -11.48 22.03 -1.68
C ALA A 52 -12.47 22.33 -2.81
N LYS A 53 -12.51 23.58 -3.29
CA LYS A 53 -13.25 23.98 -4.48
C LYS A 53 -12.65 23.36 -5.75
N ASN A 54 -11.32 23.29 -5.81
CA ASN A 54 -10.56 22.70 -6.93
C ASN A 54 -9.19 22.19 -6.46
N ASN A 55 -8.41 21.59 -7.39
CA ASN A 55 -7.10 21.06 -7.09
C ASN A 55 -6.07 22.14 -6.73
N GLN A 56 -6.18 23.35 -7.33
CA GLN A 56 -5.21 24.42 -7.05
C GLN A 56 -5.37 24.96 -5.62
N GLU A 57 -6.58 25.01 -5.10
CA GLU A 57 -6.82 25.39 -3.69
C GLU A 57 -6.13 24.41 -2.72
N VAL A 58 -6.10 23.09 -3.07
CA VAL A 58 -5.36 22.10 -2.28
C VAL A 58 -3.89 22.48 -2.20
N LEU A 59 -3.26 22.83 -3.34
CA LEU A 59 -1.86 23.24 -3.38
C LEU A 59 -1.60 24.53 -2.62
N ASN A 60 -2.46 25.52 -2.81
CA ASN A 60 -2.30 26.83 -2.16
C ASN A 60 -2.36 26.76 -0.64
N SER A 61 -3.19 25.82 -0.13
CA SER A 61 -3.52 25.71 1.29
C SER A 61 -2.66 24.69 2.07
N CYS A 62 -1.89 23.82 1.39
CA CYS A 62 -1.23 22.69 2.02
C CYS A 62 0.28 22.68 1.73
N ASN A 63 1.06 22.17 2.71
CA ASN A 63 2.50 22.03 2.57
C ASN A 63 2.97 20.59 2.31
N TRP A 64 2.10 19.62 2.50
CA TRP A 64 2.27 18.24 2.04
C TRP A 64 1.20 17.91 1.02
N ILE A 65 1.61 17.51 -0.18
CA ILE A 65 0.72 17.23 -1.31
C ILE A 65 0.85 15.77 -1.68
N PHE A 66 -0.26 15.05 -1.60
CA PHE A 66 -0.36 13.64 -2.01
C PHE A 66 -1.02 13.56 -3.38
N LEU A 67 -0.29 13.05 -4.38
CA LEU A 67 -0.80 12.82 -5.72
C LEU A 67 -1.36 11.40 -5.81
N ALA A 68 -2.68 11.29 -5.77
CA ALA A 68 -3.41 10.01 -5.69
C ALA A 68 -4.41 9.85 -6.86
N VAL A 69 -4.07 10.35 -8.02
CA VAL A 69 -4.81 10.21 -9.27
C VAL A 69 -4.39 8.96 -10.04
N THR A 70 -5.26 8.48 -10.93
CA THR A 70 -4.91 7.34 -11.80
C THR A 70 -3.83 7.75 -12.79
N PRO A 71 -2.96 6.81 -13.22
CA PRO A 71 -1.86 7.09 -14.14
C PRO A 71 -2.28 7.82 -15.41
N THR A 72 -3.37 7.37 -16.03
CA THR A 72 -3.90 7.89 -17.31
C THR A 72 -4.22 9.39 -17.31
N ILE A 73 -4.56 9.94 -16.15
CA ILE A 73 -4.93 11.36 -16.01
C ILE A 73 -3.93 12.15 -15.16
N GLY A 74 -2.99 11.45 -14.52
CA GLY A 74 -2.07 12.06 -13.56
C GLY A 74 -1.22 13.15 -14.18
N GLU A 75 -0.55 12.88 -15.29
CA GLU A 75 0.30 13.83 -15.95
C GLU A 75 -0.48 15.06 -16.46
N LYS A 76 -1.66 14.82 -17.07
CA LYS A 76 -2.53 15.90 -17.57
C LYS A 76 -2.93 16.86 -16.45
N ILE A 77 -3.32 16.33 -15.28
CA ILE A 77 -3.72 17.16 -14.14
C ILE A 77 -2.52 17.91 -13.55
N ILE A 78 -1.39 17.24 -13.34
CA ILE A 78 -0.22 17.79 -12.65
C ILE A 78 0.38 18.97 -13.44
N LYS A 79 0.45 18.88 -14.76
CA LYS A 79 1.00 19.92 -15.64
C LYS A 79 0.31 21.30 -15.48
N HIS A 80 -0.95 21.32 -15.14
CA HIS A 80 -1.75 22.56 -15.02
C HIS A 80 -1.76 23.10 -13.57
N LEU A 81 -1.12 22.44 -12.62
CA LEU A 81 -1.08 22.85 -11.23
C LEU A 81 0.19 23.64 -10.89
N LYS A 82 0.03 24.72 -10.16
CA LYS A 82 1.13 25.57 -9.70
C LYS A 82 1.61 25.11 -8.32
N PHE A 83 2.69 24.33 -8.31
CA PHE A 83 3.34 23.87 -7.08
C PHE A 83 4.25 24.95 -6.49
N LYS A 84 4.62 24.79 -5.21
CA LYS A 84 5.60 25.64 -4.51
C LYS A 84 6.84 24.81 -4.17
N SER A 85 8.03 25.41 -4.27
CA SER A 85 9.29 24.74 -3.91
C SER A 85 9.37 24.30 -2.45
N SER A 86 8.64 24.99 -1.55
CA SER A 86 8.56 24.66 -0.13
C SER A 86 7.72 23.42 0.18
N GLN A 87 6.99 22.87 -0.80
CA GLN A 87 6.12 21.72 -0.59
C GLN A 87 6.88 20.40 -0.57
N THR A 88 6.38 19.46 0.22
CA THR A 88 6.71 18.04 0.13
C THR A 88 5.63 17.36 -0.69
N VAL A 89 5.98 16.84 -1.87
CA VAL A 89 5.07 16.14 -2.77
C VAL A 89 5.29 14.63 -2.64
N VAL A 90 4.25 13.90 -2.31
CA VAL A 90 4.27 12.44 -2.18
C VAL A 90 3.37 11.86 -3.28
N SER A 91 3.97 11.15 -4.24
CA SER A 91 3.23 10.57 -5.36
C SER A 91 2.86 9.10 -5.07
N PHE A 92 1.57 8.79 -5.19
CA PHE A 92 1.03 7.42 -5.18
C PHE A 92 0.85 6.85 -6.59
N ILE A 93 1.28 7.58 -7.61
CA ILE A 93 1.14 7.18 -9.02
C ILE A 93 2.26 6.20 -9.35
N SER A 94 1.93 4.91 -9.42
CA SER A 94 2.91 3.83 -9.59
C SER A 94 3.68 3.88 -10.90
N THR A 95 3.06 4.35 -11.99
CA THR A 95 3.65 4.38 -13.33
C THR A 95 4.45 5.62 -13.66
N MET A 96 4.34 6.71 -12.89
CA MET A 96 5.15 7.91 -13.10
C MET A 96 6.48 7.80 -12.34
N THR A 97 7.59 7.86 -13.08
CA THR A 97 8.94 7.89 -12.52
C THR A 97 9.26 9.24 -11.88
N LEU A 98 10.30 9.28 -11.05
CA LEU A 98 10.74 10.53 -10.42
C LEU A 98 11.13 11.62 -11.45
N PRO A 99 11.85 11.32 -12.55
CA PRO A 99 12.10 12.30 -13.62
C PRO A 99 10.82 12.84 -14.25
N GLN A 100 9.84 11.99 -14.54
CA GLN A 100 8.55 12.42 -15.09
C GLN A 100 7.79 13.33 -14.12
N LEU A 101 7.80 13.00 -12.83
CA LEU A 101 7.19 13.85 -11.79
C LEU A 101 7.88 15.20 -11.68
N LYS A 102 9.22 15.24 -11.70
CA LYS A 102 10.00 16.50 -11.70
C LYS A 102 9.67 17.38 -12.91
N LYS A 103 9.59 16.78 -14.11
CA LYS A 103 9.21 17.48 -15.35
C LYS A 103 7.79 18.06 -15.28
N ALA A 104 6.83 17.32 -14.73
CA ALA A 104 5.45 17.75 -14.62
C ALA A 104 5.23 18.84 -13.55
N ILE A 105 5.96 18.77 -12.41
CA ILE A 105 5.81 19.69 -11.27
C ILE A 105 6.51 21.04 -11.53
N LYS A 106 7.56 21.09 -12.33
CA LYS A 106 8.26 22.30 -12.82
C LYS A 106 8.94 23.19 -11.74
N VAL A 107 8.93 22.81 -10.49
CA VAL A 107 9.61 23.53 -9.39
C VAL A 107 10.50 22.58 -8.59
N LYS A 108 11.54 23.10 -7.91
CA LYS A 108 12.43 22.30 -7.04
C LYS A 108 11.76 21.90 -5.71
N ALA A 109 10.60 21.25 -5.79
CA ALA A 109 9.92 20.67 -4.61
C ALA A 109 10.58 19.37 -4.16
N LYS A 110 10.40 19.01 -2.89
CA LYS A 110 10.80 17.67 -2.40
C LYS A 110 9.79 16.64 -2.88
N ILE A 111 10.19 15.77 -3.80
CA ILE A 111 9.30 14.75 -4.40
C ILE A 111 9.74 13.37 -3.92
N VAL A 112 8.79 12.60 -3.39
CA VAL A 112 8.96 11.20 -2.98
C VAL A 112 7.82 10.38 -3.57
N ARG A 113 8.13 9.25 -4.16
CA ARG A 113 7.14 8.25 -4.57
C ARG A 113 6.85 7.33 -3.38
N ALA A 114 5.60 7.02 -3.12
CA ALA A 114 5.18 6.12 -2.06
C ALA A 114 3.98 5.32 -2.54
N ILE A 115 4.00 4.00 -2.39
CA ILE A 115 2.92 3.14 -2.89
C ILE A 115 2.29 2.37 -1.72
N PRO A 116 1.44 3.04 -0.92
CA PRO A 116 0.72 2.38 0.14
C PRO A 116 -0.36 1.43 -0.39
N LEU A 117 -0.64 0.38 0.36
CA LEU A 117 -1.72 -0.55 0.09
C LEU A 117 -2.97 -0.21 0.94
N PRO A 118 -4.18 -0.65 0.54
CA PRO A 118 -5.42 -0.37 1.28
C PRO A 118 -5.40 -0.68 2.79
N PRO A 119 -4.69 -1.71 3.28
CA PRO A 119 -4.56 -1.97 4.72
C PRO A 119 -3.90 -0.85 5.54
N ILE A 120 -3.33 0.18 4.90
CA ILE A 120 -2.84 1.39 5.57
C ILE A 120 -3.94 2.08 6.40
N SER A 121 -5.22 1.86 6.08
CA SER A 121 -6.36 2.33 6.88
C SER A 121 -6.38 1.72 8.29
N LEU A 122 -5.78 0.55 8.45
CA LEU A 122 -5.57 -0.17 9.72
C LEU A 122 -4.22 0.15 10.35
N ARG A 123 -3.41 1.02 9.72
CA ARG A 123 -2.02 1.33 10.08
C ARG A 123 -1.12 0.08 10.00
N LYS A 124 -1.34 -0.74 8.99
CA LYS A 124 -0.61 -1.99 8.70
C LYS A 124 -0.20 -2.03 7.22
N GLY A 125 0.81 -2.82 6.93
CA GLY A 125 1.29 -3.10 5.59
C GLY A 125 2.51 -2.27 5.17
N PRO A 126 3.18 -2.68 4.09
CA PRO A 126 4.38 -2.02 3.60
C PRO A 126 4.04 -0.73 2.86
N VAL A 127 4.92 0.26 3.02
CA VAL A 127 4.92 1.49 2.23
C VAL A 127 6.30 1.67 1.63
N PRO A 128 6.57 1.15 0.44
CA PRO A 128 7.82 1.41 -0.26
C PRO A 128 7.90 2.87 -0.67
N ILE A 129 9.04 3.52 -0.41
CA ILE A 129 9.32 4.92 -0.77
C ILE A 129 10.58 5.05 -1.60
N PHE A 130 10.56 5.96 -2.59
CA PHE A 130 11.70 6.32 -3.42
C PHE A 130 11.68 7.83 -3.78
N PRO A 131 12.79 8.55 -3.71
CA PRO A 131 14.04 8.18 -3.04
C PRO A 131 13.89 8.12 -1.52
N PRO A 132 14.89 7.57 -0.79
CA PRO A 132 14.94 7.61 0.67
C PRO A 132 14.74 9.02 1.19
N ASN A 133 13.86 9.18 2.19
CA ASN A 133 13.57 10.48 2.79
C ASN A 133 13.13 10.32 4.24
N LYS A 134 13.96 10.75 5.18
CA LYS A 134 13.74 10.60 6.63
C LYS A 134 12.39 11.17 7.10
N LYS A 135 11.98 12.33 6.57
CA LYS A 135 10.71 12.99 6.97
C LYS A 135 9.49 12.19 6.49
N VAL A 136 9.52 11.70 5.24
CA VAL A 136 8.45 10.87 4.67
C VAL A 136 8.43 9.48 5.30
N LYS A 137 9.61 8.88 5.56
CA LYS A 137 9.74 7.62 6.31
C LYS A 137 9.07 7.72 7.68
N ASN A 138 9.42 8.76 8.47
CA ASN A 138 8.85 8.96 9.80
C ASN A 138 7.33 9.19 9.77
N PHE A 139 6.82 9.79 8.70
CA PHE A 139 5.39 9.95 8.50
C PHE A 139 4.71 8.59 8.27
N PHE A 140 5.21 7.78 7.31
CA PHE A 140 4.59 6.51 6.97
C PHE A 140 4.83 5.41 8.02
N ASN A 141 5.89 5.47 8.81
CA ASN A 141 6.10 4.54 9.95
C ASN A 141 5.00 4.65 11.03
N LYS A 142 4.22 5.72 11.04
CA LYS A 142 3.01 5.84 11.88
C LYS A 142 1.76 5.20 11.24
N LEU A 143 1.87 4.75 9.99
CA LEU A 143 0.78 4.21 9.19
C LEU A 143 1.02 2.79 8.69
N GLY A 144 2.24 2.27 8.85
CA GLY A 144 2.66 0.96 8.40
C GLY A 144 4.18 0.81 8.48
N THR A 145 4.75 -0.11 7.72
CA THR A 145 6.19 -0.36 7.66
C THR A 145 6.78 0.30 6.42
N THR A 146 7.60 1.34 6.59
CA THR A 146 8.24 2.01 5.44
C THR A 146 9.45 1.20 4.97
N VAL A 147 9.51 0.95 3.66
CA VAL A 147 10.64 0.31 2.98
C VAL A 147 11.30 1.32 2.05
N GLU A 148 12.54 1.71 2.34
CA GLU A 148 13.30 2.67 1.53
C GLU A 148 13.92 1.96 0.33
N ILE A 149 13.61 2.44 -0.88
CA ILE A 149 14.17 1.95 -2.13
C ILE A 149 15.27 2.92 -2.56
N THR A 150 16.47 2.42 -2.80
CA THR A 150 17.63 3.21 -3.21
C THR A 150 17.77 3.33 -4.72
N ASN A 151 17.20 2.38 -5.48
CA ASN A 151 17.23 2.37 -6.94
C ASN A 151 15.80 2.30 -7.49
N GLU A 152 15.39 3.30 -8.26
CA GLU A 152 14.03 3.39 -8.81
C GLU A 152 13.65 2.20 -9.70
N LYS A 153 14.61 1.61 -10.41
CA LYS A 153 14.38 0.43 -11.26
C LYS A 153 13.83 -0.75 -10.47
N LEU A 154 14.20 -0.88 -9.18
CA LEU A 154 13.70 -1.93 -8.29
C LEU A 154 12.25 -1.71 -7.82
N SER A 155 11.72 -0.51 -7.97
CA SER A 155 10.36 -0.18 -7.50
C SER A 155 9.30 -1.11 -8.07
N LYS A 156 9.39 -1.45 -9.37
CA LYS A 156 8.42 -2.33 -10.04
C LYS A 156 8.42 -3.76 -9.47
N ASN A 157 9.54 -4.23 -8.91
CA ASN A 157 9.61 -5.53 -8.24
C ASN A 157 8.74 -5.54 -6.98
N PHE A 158 8.83 -4.50 -6.15
CA PHE A 158 7.96 -4.37 -4.97
C PHE A 158 6.48 -4.25 -5.36
N TRP A 159 6.17 -3.54 -6.45
CA TRP A 159 4.78 -3.41 -6.89
C TRP A 159 4.22 -4.71 -7.47
N SER A 160 5.07 -5.54 -8.07
CA SER A 160 4.65 -6.87 -8.55
C SER A 160 4.13 -7.72 -7.40
N THR A 161 4.80 -7.69 -6.23
CA THR A 161 4.34 -8.44 -5.06
C THR A 161 2.99 -7.96 -4.53
N SER A 162 2.63 -6.68 -4.75
CA SER A 162 1.31 -6.15 -4.40
C SER A 162 0.17 -6.81 -5.18
N GLY A 163 0.45 -7.39 -6.34
CA GLY A 163 -0.49 -8.18 -7.12
C GLY A 163 -0.95 -9.47 -6.43
N MET A 164 -0.26 -9.88 -5.36
CA MET A 164 -0.61 -11.06 -4.57
C MET A 164 -1.71 -10.80 -3.52
N MET A 165 -2.25 -9.59 -3.41
CA MET A 165 -3.32 -9.30 -2.43
C MET A 165 -4.57 -10.15 -2.68
N ALA A 166 -5.08 -10.21 -3.91
CA ALA A 166 -6.27 -11.00 -4.22
C ALA A 166 -5.99 -12.52 -4.12
N PRO A 167 -4.89 -13.06 -4.68
CA PRO A 167 -4.48 -14.45 -4.45
C PRO A 167 -4.37 -14.83 -2.96
N PHE A 168 -3.88 -13.95 -2.12
CA PHE A 168 -3.84 -14.19 -0.67
C PHE A 168 -5.24 -14.31 -0.07
N TYR A 169 -6.17 -13.41 -0.42
CA TYR A 169 -7.56 -13.52 0.05
C TYR A 169 -8.25 -14.78 -0.49
N GLU A 170 -7.94 -15.21 -1.72
CA GLU A 170 -8.45 -16.45 -2.29
C GLU A 170 -7.96 -17.67 -1.50
N LEU A 171 -6.68 -17.68 -1.09
CA LEU A 171 -6.14 -18.72 -0.23
C LEU A 171 -6.91 -18.81 1.11
N LEU A 172 -7.13 -17.66 1.77
CA LEU A 172 -7.91 -17.61 3.02
C LEU A 172 -9.35 -18.12 2.81
N SER A 173 -9.97 -17.73 1.69
CA SER A 173 -11.31 -18.15 1.32
C SER A 173 -11.37 -19.67 1.08
N THR A 174 -10.41 -20.22 0.34
CA THR A 174 -10.29 -21.65 0.06
C THR A 174 -10.19 -22.47 1.33
N MET A 175 -9.29 -22.08 2.25
CA MET A 175 -9.11 -22.78 3.54
C MET A 175 -10.34 -22.67 4.43
N SER A 176 -10.97 -21.48 4.47
CA SER A 176 -12.22 -21.28 5.23
C SER A 176 -13.37 -22.16 4.69
N ASN A 177 -13.51 -22.21 3.35
CA ASN A 177 -14.53 -23.05 2.70
C ASN A 177 -14.27 -24.55 2.92
N TRP A 178 -13.01 -24.96 2.98
CA TRP A 178 -12.63 -26.33 3.32
C TRP A 178 -13.14 -26.75 4.71
N LEU A 179 -13.00 -25.88 5.73
CA LEU A 179 -13.56 -26.10 7.06
C LEU A 179 -15.10 -26.13 7.05
N VAL A 180 -15.72 -25.22 6.29
CA VAL A 180 -17.20 -25.17 6.21
C VAL A 180 -17.77 -26.45 5.59
N LYS A 181 -17.14 -27.00 4.56
CA LYS A 181 -17.53 -28.30 3.95
C LYS A 181 -17.43 -29.48 4.93
N ARG A 182 -16.72 -29.31 6.04
CA ARG A 182 -16.54 -30.30 7.14
C ARG A 182 -17.37 -29.97 8.38
N GLY A 183 -18.42 -29.15 8.23
CA GLY A 183 -19.38 -28.88 9.30
C GLY A 183 -19.03 -27.70 10.22
N VAL A 184 -17.89 -26.99 9.98
CA VAL A 184 -17.56 -25.81 10.79
C VAL A 184 -18.41 -24.62 10.35
N LYS A 185 -19.04 -23.90 11.29
CA LYS A 185 -19.80 -22.68 10.98
C LYS A 185 -18.88 -21.63 10.34
N ARG A 186 -19.37 -20.92 9.31
CA ARG A 186 -18.58 -19.98 8.48
C ARG A 186 -17.86 -18.91 9.29
N ASP A 187 -18.51 -18.29 10.25
CA ASP A 187 -17.92 -17.27 11.12
C ASP A 187 -16.72 -17.83 11.92
N LYS A 188 -16.83 -19.04 12.44
CA LYS A 188 -15.76 -19.74 13.16
C LYS A 188 -14.60 -20.09 12.23
N ALA A 189 -14.89 -20.62 11.03
CA ALA A 189 -13.88 -20.95 10.04
C ALA A 189 -13.08 -19.71 9.61
N GLN A 190 -13.76 -18.64 9.25
CA GLN A 190 -13.10 -17.39 8.86
C GLN A 190 -12.29 -16.78 10.00
N LYS A 191 -12.83 -16.76 11.22
CA LYS A 191 -12.13 -16.25 12.42
C LYS A 191 -10.85 -17.05 12.66
N TYR A 192 -10.91 -18.37 12.60
CA TYR A 192 -9.74 -19.24 12.82
C TYR A 192 -8.67 -19.00 11.76
N ILE A 193 -9.03 -19.09 10.47
CA ILE A 193 -8.06 -18.93 9.36
C ILE A 193 -7.42 -17.54 9.37
N THR A 194 -8.20 -16.48 9.54
CA THR A 194 -7.64 -15.12 9.58
C THR A 194 -6.72 -14.91 10.77
N SER A 195 -7.05 -15.44 11.94
CA SER A 195 -6.22 -15.37 13.14
C SER A 195 -4.91 -16.14 12.96
N LEU A 196 -4.96 -17.34 12.36
CA LEU A 196 -3.78 -18.15 12.04
C LEU A 196 -2.79 -17.37 11.17
N PHE A 197 -3.25 -16.79 10.06
CA PHE A 197 -2.38 -16.04 9.15
C PHE A 197 -1.86 -14.72 9.74
N VAL A 198 -2.61 -14.09 10.64
CA VAL A 198 -2.11 -12.93 11.40
C VAL A 198 -0.94 -13.37 12.29
N ALA A 199 -1.09 -14.44 13.08
CA ALA A 199 -0.05 -14.95 13.97
C ALA A 199 1.21 -15.34 13.19
N LEU A 200 1.09 -16.12 12.12
CA LEU A 200 2.21 -16.52 11.29
C LEU A 200 2.92 -15.33 10.62
N SER A 201 2.16 -14.32 10.20
CA SER A 201 2.74 -13.11 9.60
C SER A 201 3.45 -12.25 10.65
N GLU A 202 2.95 -12.14 11.87
CA GLU A 202 3.59 -11.41 12.95
C GLU A 202 4.89 -12.12 13.40
N ASP A 203 4.90 -13.43 13.51
CA ASP A 203 6.10 -14.22 13.76
C ASP A 203 7.15 -14.02 12.65
N ALA A 204 6.74 -14.08 11.39
CA ALA A 204 7.62 -13.80 10.27
C ALA A 204 8.20 -12.36 10.30
N VAL A 205 7.44 -11.36 10.75
CA VAL A 205 7.93 -9.98 10.92
C VAL A 205 9.01 -9.91 12.00
N VAL A 206 8.83 -10.57 13.14
CA VAL A 206 9.85 -10.62 14.21
C VAL A 206 11.14 -11.24 13.69
N ASN A 207 11.05 -12.27 12.87
CA ASN A 207 12.19 -13.01 12.30
C ASN A 207 12.71 -12.44 10.96
N SER A 208 12.16 -11.35 10.47
CA SER A 208 12.44 -10.81 9.11
C SER A 208 13.88 -10.36 8.83
N LYS A 209 14.75 -10.31 9.84
CA LYS A 209 16.18 -10.05 9.69
C LYS A 209 16.97 -11.29 9.28
N LYS A 210 16.39 -12.49 9.43
CA LYS A 210 16.96 -13.78 9.01
C LYS A 210 16.32 -14.22 7.68
N ASP A 211 16.91 -15.20 6.99
CA ASP A 211 16.24 -15.83 5.85
C ASP A 211 14.99 -16.56 6.34
N LEU A 212 13.83 -16.24 5.72
CA LEU A 212 12.55 -16.86 6.08
C LEU A 212 12.51 -18.38 5.87
N LYS A 213 13.46 -18.95 5.12
CA LYS A 213 13.66 -20.42 5.04
C LYS A 213 13.93 -21.05 6.41
N HIS A 214 14.47 -20.28 7.35
CA HIS A 214 14.66 -20.74 8.72
C HIS A 214 13.32 -21.10 9.37
N LEU A 215 12.31 -20.24 9.27
CA LEU A 215 10.97 -20.52 9.80
C LEU A 215 10.33 -21.73 9.13
N VAL A 216 10.55 -21.92 7.83
CA VAL A 216 10.06 -23.11 7.12
C VAL A 216 10.67 -24.37 7.71
N LYS A 217 11.96 -24.36 8.06
CA LYS A 217 12.65 -25.49 8.67
C LYS A 217 12.20 -25.73 10.11
N GLU A 218 12.15 -24.69 10.92
CA GLU A 218 11.80 -24.79 12.35
C GLU A 218 10.35 -25.20 12.60
N SER A 219 9.42 -24.83 11.71
CA SER A 219 8.01 -25.22 11.81
C SER A 219 7.73 -26.66 11.39
N GLN A 220 8.73 -27.40 10.89
CA GLN A 220 8.58 -28.79 10.46
C GLN A 220 9.14 -29.75 11.49
N THR A 221 8.35 -30.77 11.84
CA THR A 221 8.83 -31.97 12.53
C THR A 221 8.93 -33.14 11.55
N PRO A 222 9.89 -34.02 11.67
CA PRO A 222 9.99 -35.18 10.79
C PRO A 222 8.68 -35.99 10.76
N LYS A 223 8.19 -36.27 9.58
CA LYS A 223 6.87 -36.94 9.33
C LYS A 223 5.67 -36.17 9.85
N GLY A 224 5.82 -34.88 10.22
CA GLY A 224 4.75 -34.03 10.73
C GLY A 224 3.86 -33.43 9.65
N LEU A 225 2.73 -32.84 10.04
CA LEU A 225 1.75 -32.26 9.14
C LEU A 225 2.31 -31.09 8.33
N ASN A 226 3.19 -30.28 8.93
CA ASN A 226 3.78 -29.15 8.23
C ASN A 226 4.80 -29.61 7.16
N GLU A 227 5.56 -30.66 7.43
CA GLU A 227 6.45 -31.26 6.44
C GLU A 227 5.64 -31.83 5.25
N GLN A 228 4.55 -32.54 5.54
CA GLN A 228 3.63 -33.06 4.53
C GLN A 228 3.08 -31.93 3.66
N GLY A 229 2.55 -30.88 4.27
CA GLY A 229 1.99 -29.75 3.55
C GLY A 229 2.98 -29.05 2.63
N VAL A 230 4.23 -28.85 3.09
CA VAL A 230 5.29 -28.26 2.24
C VAL A 230 5.63 -29.18 1.06
N LYS A 231 5.76 -30.50 1.28
CA LYS A 231 6.08 -31.48 0.22
C LYS A 231 4.98 -31.53 -0.84
N GLU A 232 3.72 -31.60 -0.42
CA GLU A 232 2.56 -31.69 -1.33
C GLU A 232 2.41 -30.40 -2.16
N LEU A 233 2.48 -29.22 -1.54
CA LEU A 233 2.39 -27.97 -2.25
C LEU A 233 3.57 -27.73 -3.21
N ARG A 234 4.78 -28.21 -2.88
CA ARG A 234 5.92 -28.22 -3.81
C ARG A 234 5.65 -29.11 -4.99
N LYS A 235 5.19 -30.34 -4.76
CA LYS A 235 4.85 -31.30 -5.82
C LYS A 235 3.75 -30.76 -6.73
N ALA A 236 2.74 -30.10 -6.17
CA ALA A 236 1.67 -29.45 -6.92
C ALA A 236 2.14 -28.18 -7.67
N GLY A 237 3.36 -27.72 -7.48
CA GLY A 237 3.93 -26.56 -8.16
C GLY A 237 3.47 -25.21 -7.62
N PHE A 238 2.85 -25.13 -6.44
CA PHE A 238 2.29 -23.91 -5.87
C PHE A 238 3.32 -22.77 -5.77
N TYR A 239 4.49 -23.03 -5.21
CA TYR A 239 5.54 -22.00 -5.06
C TYR A 239 6.11 -21.57 -6.42
N ARG A 240 6.28 -22.50 -7.38
CA ARG A 240 6.70 -22.20 -8.76
C ARG A 240 5.67 -21.36 -9.50
N ALA A 241 4.39 -21.69 -9.33
CA ALA A 241 3.30 -20.91 -9.92
C ALA A 241 3.25 -19.49 -9.36
N THR A 242 3.50 -19.32 -8.06
CA THR A 242 3.61 -18.00 -7.41
C THR A 242 4.70 -17.16 -8.05
N GLU A 243 5.92 -17.70 -8.21
CA GLU A 243 7.05 -17.00 -8.83
C GLU A 243 6.76 -16.65 -10.30
N LYS A 244 6.22 -17.59 -11.07
CA LYS A 244 5.80 -17.34 -12.47
C LYS A 244 4.77 -16.19 -12.55
N THR A 245 3.81 -16.15 -11.62
CA THR A 245 2.81 -15.08 -11.56
C THR A 245 3.46 -13.73 -11.27
N LEU A 246 4.39 -13.64 -10.32
CA LEU A 246 5.13 -12.42 -10.02
C LEU A 246 5.92 -11.93 -11.24
N ASN A 247 6.60 -12.83 -11.96
CA ASN A 247 7.33 -12.51 -13.18
C ASN A 247 6.38 -12.00 -14.30
N SER A 248 5.20 -12.59 -14.45
CA SER A 248 4.19 -12.15 -15.40
C SER A 248 3.67 -10.74 -15.08
N ILE A 249 3.37 -10.46 -13.80
CA ILE A 249 2.96 -9.13 -13.34
C ILE A 249 4.07 -8.10 -13.58
N LEU A 250 5.33 -8.44 -13.28
CA LEU A 250 6.49 -7.58 -13.53
C LEU A 250 6.63 -7.26 -15.03
N LYS A 251 6.50 -8.27 -15.89
CA LYS A 251 6.53 -8.09 -17.35
C LYS A 251 5.44 -7.11 -17.82
N ARG A 252 4.22 -7.22 -17.27
CA ARG A 252 3.14 -6.26 -17.54
C ARG A 252 3.47 -4.85 -17.08
N LEU A 253 4.02 -4.69 -15.86
CA LEU A 253 4.43 -3.38 -15.33
C LEU A 253 5.57 -2.73 -16.13
N ASN A 254 6.42 -3.53 -16.77
CA ASN A 254 7.51 -3.01 -17.61
C ASN A 254 7.04 -2.49 -18.98
N LYS A 255 5.85 -2.90 -19.43
CA LYS A 255 5.25 -2.41 -20.69
C LYS A 255 4.49 -1.08 -20.53
N VAL A 256 4.28 -0.64 -19.28
CA VAL A 256 3.62 0.63 -18.92
C VAL A 256 4.67 1.65 -18.45
#